data_271eed0fd4dc2287333d4f40f37ffab0
#
_entry.id   271eed0fd4dc2287333d4f40f37ffab0
#
_cell.length_a   1.000
_cell.length_b   1.000
_cell.length_c   1.000
_cell.angle_alpha   90.00
_cell.angle_beta   90.00
_cell.angle_gamma   90.00
#
_symmetry.space_group_name_H-M   'P 1'
#
loop_
_entity.id
_entity.type
_entity.pdbx_description
1 polymer ?
#
loop_
_entity_poly.entity_id
_entity_poly.type
_entity_poly.pdbx_seq_one_letter_code
_entity_poly.pdbx_strand_id
1 'polypeptide(L)'
;MIAEALMMAMTVWYVPGWMRTQEPQEGVMPALANAYPQARIAFKAWDGDRLVWPSAVASADREAERLAREIEALPADERERLVVVGHSLGGRIAARALARLAEKGLKIQQAVLLAAAIPSGDADLVRMGAASIRPVLAVCNPDDVTLRYVYALVGGEKGVAFGANGSASPLTNVVECVTPPDLTEQVKLDPFWAKSRTLKEIANHHVLFSLAYMTRLLKGERPSDAVMVMQDFPTIPHTVVDAGIWWDVVEEAQGWKLERHKLTNHFRIVSPARKGVAWGGEAAMRTAFGKVRRQLRK
;
A
#
# COMPACT_ATOMS: atom_id res chain seq x y z
N MET A 1 -11.53 -29.48 27.30
CA MET A 1 -11.03 -28.39 28.16
C MET A 1 -9.53 -28.06 28.00
N ILE A 2 -8.68 -28.93 27.48
CA ILE A 2 -7.24 -28.60 27.27
C ILE A 2 -7.00 -28.03 25.85
N ALA A 3 -7.87 -28.27 24.88
CA ALA A 3 -7.72 -27.77 23.51
C ALA A 3 -8.11 -26.29 23.33
N GLU A 4 -8.87 -25.69 24.24
CA GLU A 4 -9.27 -24.26 24.20
C GLU A 4 -8.20 -23.33 24.81
N ALA A 5 -7.29 -23.83 25.62
CA ALA A 5 -6.28 -23.04 26.33
C ALA A 5 -5.06 -22.67 25.48
N LEU A 6 -4.94 -23.13 24.26
CA LEU A 6 -3.77 -22.91 23.38
C LEU A 6 -4.06 -22.15 22.07
N MET A 7 -5.19 -21.51 21.91
CA MET A 7 -5.29 -20.44 20.94
C MET A 7 -4.60 -19.20 21.50
N MET A 8 -3.28 -19.25 21.55
CA MET A 8 -2.48 -18.07 21.89
C MET A 8 -2.87 -16.94 20.91
N ALA A 9 -3.34 -15.83 21.45
CA ALA A 9 -3.88 -14.73 20.68
C ALA A 9 -2.84 -14.19 19.70
N MET A 10 -3.26 -13.95 18.47
CA MET A 10 -2.47 -13.24 17.47
C MET A 10 -2.02 -11.88 18.02
N THR A 11 -0.82 -11.45 17.68
CA THR A 11 -0.34 -10.11 18.02
C THR A 11 -0.29 -9.26 16.75
N VAL A 12 -0.82 -8.04 16.82
CA VAL A 12 -0.78 -7.07 15.73
C VAL A 12 0.05 -5.87 16.17
N TRP A 13 1.12 -5.57 15.45
CA TRP A 13 1.91 -4.36 15.65
C TRP A 13 1.56 -3.34 14.59
N TYR A 14 1.14 -2.15 15.01
CA TYR A 14 0.89 -1.04 14.11
C TYR A 14 2.03 -0.02 14.18
N VAL A 15 2.64 0.24 13.02
CA VAL A 15 3.72 1.22 12.83
C VAL A 15 3.15 2.42 12.08
N PRO A 16 3.04 3.60 12.72
CA PRO A 16 2.42 4.78 12.14
C PRO A 16 3.30 5.47 11.09
N GLY A 17 2.67 6.33 10.31
CA GLY A 17 3.34 7.21 9.37
C GLY A 17 3.99 8.44 10.02
N TRP A 18 4.55 9.30 9.19
CA TRP A 18 5.16 10.59 9.60
C TRP A 18 4.15 11.54 10.25
N MET A 19 4.63 12.40 11.16
CA MET A 19 3.88 13.44 11.90
C MET A 19 2.80 12.95 12.89
N ARG A 20 2.65 11.64 13.08
CA ARG A 20 1.77 11.05 14.12
C ARG A 20 2.39 9.78 14.69
N THR A 21 3.67 9.86 14.99
CA THR A 21 4.46 8.69 15.37
C THR A 21 4.30 8.31 16.84
N GLN A 22 3.74 9.19 17.64
CA GLN A 22 3.57 9.02 19.11
C GLN A 22 2.14 8.68 19.52
N GLU A 23 1.16 8.89 18.65
CA GLU A 23 -0.25 8.66 18.94
C GLU A 23 -0.92 7.78 17.88
N PRO A 24 -1.84 6.87 18.28
CA PRO A 24 -2.65 6.12 17.34
C PRO A 24 -3.53 7.08 16.52
N GLN A 25 -3.51 6.90 15.21
CA GLN A 25 -4.41 7.66 14.33
C GLN A 25 -5.86 7.23 14.59
N GLU A 26 -6.77 8.21 14.68
CA GLU A 26 -8.20 7.94 14.77
C GLU A 26 -8.65 7.05 13.60
N GLY A 27 -9.43 6.03 13.89
CA GLY A 27 -9.94 5.08 12.91
C GLY A 27 -9.05 3.85 12.66
N VAL A 28 -7.72 3.92 12.83
CA VAL A 28 -6.84 2.77 12.59
C VAL A 28 -7.00 1.70 13.67
N MET A 29 -6.89 2.07 14.93
CA MET A 29 -6.99 1.11 16.04
C MET A 29 -8.34 0.41 16.09
N PRO A 30 -9.48 1.12 15.93
CA PRO A 30 -10.78 0.47 15.78
C PRO A 30 -10.87 -0.47 14.56
N ALA A 31 -10.28 -0.10 13.42
CA ALA A 31 -10.26 -0.95 12.24
C ALA A 31 -9.48 -2.25 12.48
N LEU A 32 -8.33 -2.16 13.14
CA LEU A 32 -7.54 -3.32 13.51
C LEU A 32 -8.27 -4.20 14.54
N ALA A 33 -8.92 -3.61 15.55
CA ALA A 33 -9.70 -4.34 16.54
C ALA A 33 -10.87 -5.10 15.90
N ASN A 34 -11.54 -4.50 14.93
CA ASN A 34 -12.62 -5.17 14.18
C ASN A 34 -12.11 -6.28 13.25
N ALA A 35 -10.93 -6.10 12.65
CA ALA A 35 -10.34 -7.11 11.79
C ALA A 35 -9.75 -8.29 12.56
N TYR A 36 -9.22 -8.01 13.75
CA TYR A 36 -8.56 -8.97 14.63
C TYR A 36 -9.14 -8.94 16.05
N PRO A 37 -10.41 -9.35 16.25
CA PRO A 37 -11.14 -9.13 17.50
C PRO A 37 -10.55 -9.84 18.72
N GLN A 38 -9.70 -10.85 18.51
CA GLN A 38 -9.04 -11.60 19.58
C GLN A 38 -7.53 -11.33 19.66
N ALA A 39 -7.02 -10.39 18.84
CA ALA A 39 -5.60 -10.09 18.82
C ALA A 39 -5.21 -9.06 19.89
N ARG A 40 -3.99 -9.18 20.42
CA ARG A 40 -3.35 -8.11 21.16
C ARG A 40 -2.80 -7.09 20.17
N ILE A 41 -3.36 -5.88 20.16
CA ILE A 41 -2.89 -4.81 19.28
C ILE A 41 -1.91 -3.91 20.04
N ALA A 42 -0.72 -3.71 19.48
CA ALA A 42 0.31 -2.84 20.03
C ALA A 42 0.65 -1.73 19.04
N PHE A 43 0.65 -0.51 19.52
CA PHE A 43 1.12 0.67 18.82
C PHE A 43 2.65 0.77 18.95
N LYS A 44 3.36 0.86 17.82
CA LYS A 44 4.82 0.95 17.77
C LYS A 44 5.23 2.39 17.47
N ALA A 45 5.30 3.22 18.51
CA ALA A 45 5.81 4.58 18.40
C ALA A 45 7.28 4.59 17.94
N TRP A 46 7.65 5.63 17.18
CA TRP A 46 9.02 5.85 16.72
C TRP A 46 9.34 7.34 16.60
N ASP A 47 10.62 7.72 16.49
CA ASP A 47 11.06 9.11 16.40
C ASP A 47 10.92 9.63 14.95
N GLY A 48 9.69 9.90 14.54
CA GLY A 48 9.35 10.36 13.19
C GLY A 48 8.71 11.74 13.13
N ASP A 49 8.46 12.40 14.25
CA ASP A 49 7.82 13.74 14.31
C ASP A 49 8.81 14.87 13.98
N ARG A 50 9.64 14.63 12.96
CA ARG A 50 10.60 15.58 12.48
C ARG A 50 10.02 16.40 11.35
N LEU A 51 10.22 17.71 11.40
CA LEU A 51 9.71 18.66 10.42
C LEU A 51 10.36 18.50 9.04
N VAL A 52 11.55 17.89 8.96
CA VAL A 52 12.34 17.79 7.72
C VAL A 52 12.29 16.37 7.21
N TRP A 53 11.73 16.17 6.03
CA TRP A 53 11.55 14.87 5.40
C TRP A 53 12.79 13.97 5.35
N PRO A 54 14.00 14.43 4.89
CA PRO A 54 15.17 13.56 4.87
C PRO A 54 15.57 13.04 6.26
N SER A 55 15.36 13.84 7.30
CA SER A 55 15.59 13.42 8.69
C SER A 55 14.57 12.38 9.14
N ALA A 56 13.29 12.52 8.75
CA ALA A 56 12.26 11.54 9.05
C ALA A 56 12.53 10.21 8.33
N VAL A 57 12.97 10.24 7.07
CA VAL A 57 13.37 9.06 6.30
C VAL A 57 14.56 8.35 6.97
N ALA A 58 15.61 9.07 7.33
CA ALA A 58 16.77 8.50 8.03
C ALA A 58 16.39 7.92 9.40
N SER A 59 15.43 8.53 10.10
CA SER A 59 14.88 7.99 11.34
C SER A 59 14.09 6.70 11.09
N ALA A 60 13.26 6.68 10.05
CA ALA A 60 12.52 5.48 9.66
C ALA A 60 13.45 4.31 9.32
N ASP A 61 14.58 4.57 8.68
CA ASP A 61 15.54 3.52 8.34
C ASP A 61 16.21 2.93 9.58
N ARG A 62 16.56 3.75 10.58
CA ARG A 62 17.06 3.27 11.88
C ARG A 62 15.98 2.50 12.63
N GLU A 63 14.75 2.95 12.55
CA GLU A 63 13.60 2.29 13.16
C GLU A 63 13.32 0.93 12.55
N ALA A 64 13.51 0.77 11.24
CA ALA A 64 13.42 -0.53 10.58
C ALA A 64 14.41 -1.55 11.15
N GLU A 65 15.64 -1.13 11.44
CA GLU A 65 16.64 -1.95 12.12
C GLU A 65 16.18 -2.35 13.54
N ARG A 66 15.62 -1.39 14.29
CA ARG A 66 15.10 -1.65 15.64
C ARG A 66 13.93 -2.62 15.59
N LEU A 67 12.98 -2.40 14.70
CA LEU A 67 11.82 -3.27 14.54
C LEU A 67 12.22 -4.70 14.16
N ALA A 68 13.18 -4.85 13.23
CA ALA A 68 13.69 -6.16 12.86
C ALA A 68 14.31 -6.89 14.05
N ARG A 69 15.14 -6.22 14.87
CA ARG A 69 15.72 -6.82 16.10
C ARG A 69 14.68 -7.18 17.13
N GLU A 70 13.64 -6.34 17.31
CA GLU A 70 12.55 -6.65 18.23
C GLU A 70 11.79 -7.91 17.79
N ILE A 71 11.51 -8.04 16.49
CA ILE A 71 10.85 -9.24 15.94
C ILE A 71 11.74 -10.47 16.04
N GLU A 72 13.03 -10.33 15.76
CA GLU A 72 14.01 -11.41 15.88
C GLU A 72 14.10 -11.96 17.31
N ALA A 73 14.02 -11.09 18.33
CA ALA A 73 14.06 -11.45 19.72
C ALA A 73 12.79 -12.17 20.24
N LEU A 74 11.70 -12.15 19.49
CA LEU A 74 10.48 -12.89 19.85
C LEU A 74 10.72 -14.41 19.78
N PRO A 75 10.11 -15.20 20.66
CA PRO A 75 10.00 -16.64 20.48
C PRO A 75 9.42 -16.98 19.09
N ALA A 76 9.85 -18.10 18.51
CA ALA A 76 9.45 -18.48 17.15
C ALA A 76 7.93 -18.56 16.99
N ASP A 77 7.25 -19.13 17.97
CA ASP A 77 5.80 -19.28 17.99
C ASP A 77 5.04 -17.94 18.13
N GLU A 78 5.61 -16.96 18.85
CA GLU A 78 5.05 -15.59 18.90
C GLU A 78 5.28 -14.84 17.60
N ARG A 79 6.46 -14.98 17.01
CA ARG A 79 6.81 -14.38 15.73
C ARG A 79 5.91 -14.88 14.60
N GLU A 80 5.65 -16.19 14.55
CA GLU A 80 4.77 -16.79 13.54
C GLU A 80 3.29 -16.42 13.70
N ARG A 81 2.91 -15.79 14.80
CA ARG A 81 1.57 -15.21 15.04
C ARG A 81 1.55 -13.68 14.95
N LEU A 82 2.68 -13.06 14.64
CA LEU A 82 2.78 -11.61 14.53
C LEU A 82 2.28 -11.12 13.18
N VAL A 83 1.39 -10.13 13.21
CA VAL A 83 1.01 -9.32 12.05
C VAL A 83 1.60 -7.92 12.23
N VAL A 84 2.29 -7.42 11.21
CA VAL A 84 2.82 -6.06 11.20
C VAL A 84 2.04 -5.24 10.20
N VAL A 85 1.45 -4.13 10.66
CA VAL A 85 0.71 -3.18 9.82
C VAL A 85 1.46 -1.86 9.82
N GLY A 86 1.94 -1.42 8.65
CA GLY A 86 2.69 -0.18 8.51
C GLY A 86 2.00 0.80 7.57
N HIS A 87 1.87 2.07 7.97
CA HIS A 87 1.29 3.14 7.15
C HIS A 87 2.36 4.15 6.74
N SER A 88 2.36 4.57 5.46
CA SER A 88 3.25 5.63 4.97
C SER A 88 4.74 5.32 5.26
N LEU A 89 5.48 6.15 6.02
CA LEU A 89 6.83 5.82 6.50
C LEU A 89 6.85 4.60 7.41
N GLY A 90 5.80 4.32 8.17
CA GLY A 90 5.66 3.05 8.90
C GLY A 90 5.60 1.84 7.97
N GLY A 91 5.04 1.99 6.78
CA GLY A 91 5.10 0.99 5.71
C GLY A 91 6.52 0.76 5.19
N ARG A 92 7.33 1.83 5.06
CA ARG A 92 8.76 1.73 4.75
C ARG A 92 9.52 0.99 5.86
N ILE A 93 9.27 1.35 7.11
CA ILE A 93 9.86 0.68 8.29
C ILE A 93 9.56 -0.82 8.24
N ALA A 94 8.30 -1.19 8.06
CA ALA A 94 7.87 -2.58 8.00
C ALA A 94 8.52 -3.34 6.82
N ALA A 95 8.51 -2.79 5.61
CA ALA A 95 9.11 -3.42 4.43
C ALA A 95 10.60 -3.69 4.62
N ARG A 96 11.35 -2.72 5.12
CA ARG A 96 12.80 -2.86 5.38
C ARG A 96 13.10 -3.82 6.52
N ALA A 97 12.32 -3.80 7.59
CA ALA A 97 12.46 -4.78 8.68
C ALA A 97 12.23 -6.20 8.16
N LEU A 98 11.20 -6.41 7.33
CA LEU A 98 10.94 -7.71 6.70
C LEU A 98 12.06 -8.16 5.78
N ALA A 99 12.65 -7.27 4.99
CA ALA A 99 13.79 -7.61 4.14
C ALA A 99 14.97 -8.16 4.96
N ARG A 100 15.24 -7.56 6.14
CA ARG A 100 16.28 -8.04 7.07
C ARG A 100 15.95 -9.37 7.72
N LEU A 101 14.69 -9.59 8.06
CA LEU A 101 14.23 -10.89 8.58
C LEU A 101 14.35 -11.97 7.50
N ALA A 102 14.06 -11.65 6.24
CA ALA A 102 14.22 -12.55 5.10
C ALA A 102 15.68 -12.99 4.92
N GLU A 103 16.65 -12.07 5.07
CA GLU A 103 18.09 -12.38 5.01
C GLU A 103 18.51 -13.40 6.09
N LYS A 104 17.79 -13.46 7.20
CA LYS A 104 18.00 -14.41 8.30
C LYS A 104 17.10 -15.65 8.23
N GLY A 105 16.27 -15.78 7.20
CA GLY A 105 15.30 -16.86 7.07
C GLY A 105 14.17 -16.84 8.10
N LEU A 106 13.95 -15.70 8.78
CA LEU A 106 12.93 -15.54 9.81
C LEU A 106 11.61 -15.10 9.18
N LYS A 107 10.49 -15.56 9.75
CA LYS A 107 9.15 -15.28 9.23
C LYS A 107 8.21 -14.78 10.31
N ILE A 108 7.33 -13.86 9.92
CA ILE A 108 6.14 -13.47 10.68
C ILE A 108 4.87 -14.03 10.00
N GLN A 109 3.74 -13.97 10.68
CA GLN A 109 2.47 -14.43 10.12
C GLN A 109 2.10 -13.68 8.83
N GLN A 110 2.10 -12.34 8.89
CA GLN A 110 1.75 -11.48 7.75
C GLN A 110 2.23 -10.06 7.95
N ALA A 111 2.45 -9.34 6.85
CA ALA A 111 2.54 -7.89 6.88
C ALA A 111 1.46 -7.24 6.00
N VAL A 112 1.05 -6.03 6.40
CA VAL A 112 0.12 -5.17 5.67
C VAL A 112 0.77 -3.80 5.51
N LEU A 113 1.01 -3.38 4.29
CA LEU A 113 1.61 -2.11 3.95
C LEU A 113 0.53 -1.18 3.39
N LEU A 114 0.27 -0.10 4.08
CA LEU A 114 -0.76 0.88 3.73
C LEU A 114 -0.09 2.14 3.18
N ALA A 115 -0.26 2.43 1.90
CA ALA A 115 0.33 3.61 1.25
C ALA A 115 1.82 3.79 1.61
N ALA A 116 2.62 2.74 1.46
CA ALA A 116 4.00 2.72 1.95
C ALA A 116 4.89 3.74 1.21
N ALA A 117 5.55 4.61 1.99
CA ALA A 117 6.45 5.65 1.49
C ALA A 117 7.88 5.11 1.27
N ILE A 118 8.01 4.15 0.37
CA ILE A 118 9.27 3.53 -0.07
C ILE A 118 9.35 3.61 -1.59
N PRO A 119 10.52 3.79 -2.22
CA PRO A 119 10.62 3.84 -3.69
C PRO A 119 10.09 2.55 -4.32
N SER A 120 9.34 2.66 -5.43
CA SER A 120 8.77 1.51 -6.15
C SER A 120 9.80 0.50 -6.65
N GLY A 121 11.05 0.94 -6.88
CA GLY A 121 12.18 0.11 -7.28
C GLY A 121 13.12 -0.29 -6.15
N ASP A 122 12.73 -0.11 -4.88
CA ASP A 122 13.59 -0.44 -3.74
C ASP A 122 13.82 -1.96 -3.64
N ALA A 123 15.09 -2.35 -3.46
CA ALA A 123 15.49 -3.76 -3.39
C ALA A 123 14.87 -4.51 -2.19
N ASP A 124 14.51 -3.79 -1.11
CA ASP A 124 13.88 -4.38 0.06
C ASP A 124 12.46 -4.88 -0.25
N LEU A 125 11.75 -4.25 -1.20
CA LEU A 125 10.44 -4.74 -1.65
C LEU A 125 10.52 -6.14 -2.25
N VAL A 126 11.58 -6.44 -2.99
CA VAL A 126 11.76 -7.77 -3.61
C VAL A 126 11.98 -8.85 -2.55
N ARG A 127 12.68 -8.51 -1.45
CA ARG A 127 13.07 -9.45 -0.40
C ARG A 127 12.01 -9.66 0.67
N MET A 128 11.22 -8.62 0.99
CA MET A 128 10.31 -8.60 2.14
C MET A 128 9.31 -9.76 2.15
N GLY A 129 8.84 -10.20 0.98
CA GLY A 129 7.84 -11.26 0.87
C GLY A 129 8.30 -12.60 1.42
N ALA A 130 9.61 -12.87 1.41
CA ALA A 130 10.18 -14.11 1.94
C ALA A 130 10.08 -14.21 3.48
N ALA A 131 9.95 -13.07 4.19
CA ALA A 131 9.77 -13.01 5.63
C ALA A 131 8.31 -13.11 6.08
N SER A 132 7.37 -13.41 5.21
CA SER A 132 5.95 -13.51 5.53
C SER A 132 5.41 -14.90 5.20
N ILE A 133 4.71 -15.54 6.15
CA ILE A 133 4.07 -16.85 5.95
C ILE A 133 2.89 -16.68 4.98
N ARG A 134 1.99 -15.74 5.27
CA ARG A 134 0.94 -15.33 4.33
C ARG A 134 1.47 -14.25 3.39
N PRO A 135 0.89 -14.08 2.21
CA PRO A 135 1.28 -12.99 1.33
C PRO A 135 1.23 -11.63 2.03
N VAL A 136 2.25 -10.82 1.84
CA VAL A 136 2.24 -9.41 2.24
C VAL A 136 1.11 -8.71 1.47
N LEU A 137 0.23 -8.02 2.17
CA LEU A 137 -0.79 -7.18 1.55
C LEU A 137 -0.24 -5.76 1.39
N ALA A 138 -0.07 -5.31 0.17
CA ALA A 138 0.40 -3.97 -0.13
C ALA A 138 -0.74 -3.16 -0.74
N VAL A 139 -1.25 -2.20 0.01
CA VAL A 139 -2.36 -1.35 -0.43
C VAL A 139 -1.81 -0.07 -1.01
N CYS A 140 -2.06 0.11 -2.30
CA CYS A 140 -1.63 1.26 -3.08
C CYS A 140 -2.83 2.16 -3.36
N ASN A 141 -2.66 3.45 -3.18
CA ASN A 141 -3.65 4.45 -3.53
C ASN A 141 -3.13 5.35 -4.65
N PRO A 142 -3.55 5.13 -5.89
CA PRO A 142 -3.13 5.96 -7.02
C PRO A 142 -3.55 7.42 -6.92
N ASP A 143 -4.57 7.73 -6.14
CA ASP A 143 -5.04 9.10 -5.89
C ASP A 143 -4.31 9.78 -4.71
N ASP A 144 -3.33 9.12 -4.12
CA ASP A 144 -2.56 9.65 -3.01
C ASP A 144 -1.64 10.79 -3.46
N VAL A 145 -2.13 12.01 -3.30
CA VAL A 145 -1.41 13.26 -3.65
C VAL A 145 -0.12 13.39 -2.84
N THR A 146 -0.12 12.96 -1.58
CA THR A 146 1.05 13.03 -0.70
C THR A 146 2.19 12.16 -1.23
N LEU A 147 1.92 10.93 -1.59
CA LEU A 147 2.92 10.01 -2.13
C LEU A 147 3.34 10.32 -3.57
N ARG A 148 2.44 10.89 -4.36
CA ARG A 148 2.74 11.22 -5.76
C ARG A 148 3.56 12.48 -5.94
N TYR A 149 3.25 13.52 -5.18
CA TYR A 149 3.82 14.85 -5.38
C TYR A 149 4.71 15.27 -4.22
N VAL A 150 4.25 15.16 -2.98
CA VAL A 150 5.04 15.59 -1.83
C VAL A 150 6.26 14.70 -1.64
N TYR A 151 6.08 13.39 -1.73
CA TYR A 151 7.17 12.42 -1.63
C TYR A 151 8.29 12.69 -2.66
N ALA A 152 7.92 12.90 -3.93
CA ALA A 152 8.89 13.18 -4.99
C ALA A 152 9.62 14.53 -4.82
N LEU A 153 8.91 15.56 -4.31
CA LEU A 153 9.47 16.90 -4.15
C LEU A 153 10.38 17.02 -2.93
N VAL A 154 10.03 16.38 -1.82
CA VAL A 154 10.75 16.55 -0.54
C VAL A 154 11.70 15.40 -0.24
N GLY A 155 11.55 14.27 -0.91
CA GLY A 155 12.22 13.03 -0.55
C GLY A 155 13.69 12.93 -0.96
N GLY A 156 14.13 13.67 -1.98
CA GLY A 156 15.45 13.45 -2.57
C GLY A 156 15.67 12.04 -3.14
N GLU A 157 14.68 11.15 -2.97
CA GLU A 157 14.69 9.77 -3.48
C GLU A 157 14.16 9.79 -4.92
N LYS A 158 14.91 9.19 -5.81
CA LYS A 158 14.48 9.09 -7.21
C LYS A 158 13.33 8.08 -7.35
N GLY A 159 12.24 8.53 -7.96
CA GLY A 159 11.15 7.65 -8.32
C GLY A 159 9.85 7.95 -7.56
N VAL A 160 8.88 7.10 -7.78
CA VAL A 160 7.53 7.20 -7.22
C VAL A 160 7.43 6.26 -6.03
N ALA A 161 6.66 6.64 -5.03
CA ALA A 161 6.41 5.80 -3.87
C ALA A 161 5.60 4.55 -4.25
N PHE A 162 6.01 3.41 -3.71
CA PHE A 162 5.33 2.13 -3.87
C PHE A 162 3.85 2.20 -3.48
N GLY A 163 3.53 2.87 -2.37
CA GLY A 163 2.16 3.03 -1.91
C GLY A 163 1.24 3.84 -2.83
N ALA A 164 1.79 4.59 -3.81
CA ALA A 164 1.00 5.26 -4.83
C ALA A 164 0.88 4.44 -6.12
N ASN A 165 1.96 3.79 -6.55
CA ASN A 165 2.04 3.21 -7.91
C ASN A 165 2.20 1.69 -7.95
N GLY A 166 2.39 1.04 -6.80
CA GLY A 166 2.82 -0.35 -6.77
C GLY A 166 4.30 -0.52 -7.09
N SER A 167 4.72 -1.75 -7.24
CA SER A 167 6.12 -2.12 -7.53
C SER A 167 6.50 -1.88 -8.98
N ALA A 168 7.75 -1.46 -9.20
CA ALA A 168 8.34 -1.39 -10.52
C ALA A 168 8.65 -2.78 -11.12
N SER A 169 8.68 -3.82 -10.30
CA SER A 169 8.97 -5.20 -10.70
C SER A 169 8.01 -6.17 -10.00
N PRO A 170 7.76 -7.36 -10.57
CA PRO A 170 6.97 -8.40 -9.90
C PRO A 170 7.59 -8.77 -8.54
N LEU A 171 6.75 -8.85 -7.51
CA LEU A 171 7.15 -9.22 -6.15
C LEU A 171 6.72 -10.65 -5.84
N THR A 172 7.59 -11.38 -5.13
CA THR A 172 7.28 -12.73 -4.66
C THR A 172 6.55 -12.66 -3.31
N ASN A 173 5.49 -13.46 -3.16
CA ASN A 173 4.66 -13.52 -1.95
C ASN A 173 4.13 -12.14 -1.47
N VAL A 174 3.79 -11.29 -2.43
CA VAL A 174 3.17 -9.98 -2.20
C VAL A 174 1.91 -9.88 -3.05
N VAL A 175 0.83 -9.40 -2.47
CA VAL A 175 -0.43 -9.08 -3.16
C VAL A 175 -0.60 -7.56 -3.13
N GLU A 176 -0.46 -6.94 -4.29
CA GLU A 176 -0.74 -5.53 -4.46
C GLU A 176 -2.25 -5.32 -4.62
N CYS A 177 -2.82 -4.50 -3.75
CA CYS A 177 -4.23 -4.12 -3.76
C CYS A 177 -4.34 -2.63 -4.08
N VAL A 178 -5.15 -2.29 -5.07
CA VAL A 178 -5.40 -0.88 -5.40
C VAL A 178 -6.65 -0.40 -4.68
N THR A 179 -6.57 0.78 -4.06
CA THR A 179 -7.72 1.39 -3.38
C THR A 179 -8.83 1.69 -4.38
N PRO A 180 -10.08 1.28 -4.13
CA PRO A 180 -11.20 1.61 -4.99
C PRO A 180 -11.45 3.12 -5.08
N PRO A 181 -11.77 3.67 -6.25
CA PRO A 181 -12.04 5.10 -6.42
C PRO A 181 -13.20 5.64 -5.58
N ASP A 182 -14.25 4.84 -5.40
CA ASP A 182 -15.42 5.20 -4.58
C ASP A 182 -15.07 5.42 -3.11
N LEU A 183 -14.07 4.71 -2.60
CA LEU A 183 -13.57 4.90 -1.24
C LEU A 183 -12.95 6.29 -1.07
N THR A 184 -12.21 6.77 -2.07
CA THR A 184 -11.64 8.11 -2.09
C THR A 184 -12.74 9.18 -2.07
N GLU A 185 -13.81 8.99 -2.83
CA GLU A 185 -14.95 9.91 -2.84
C GLU A 185 -15.69 9.94 -1.50
N GLN A 186 -15.87 8.78 -0.84
CA GLN A 186 -16.50 8.72 0.47
C GLN A 186 -15.72 9.55 1.51
N VAL A 187 -14.39 9.47 1.51
CA VAL A 187 -13.56 10.26 2.44
C VAL A 187 -13.65 11.75 2.15
N LYS A 188 -13.75 12.16 0.89
CA LYS A 188 -13.94 13.57 0.50
C LYS A 188 -15.26 14.16 1.02
N LEU A 189 -16.25 13.33 1.28
CA LEU A 189 -17.55 13.74 1.85
C LEU A 189 -17.53 13.86 3.37
N ASP A 190 -16.48 13.35 4.04
CA ASP A 190 -16.35 13.50 5.50
C ASP A 190 -16.29 14.99 5.87
N PRO A 191 -17.12 15.45 6.84
CA PRO A 191 -17.21 16.86 7.23
C PRO A 191 -15.89 17.47 7.70
N PHE A 192 -14.99 16.68 8.28
CA PHE A 192 -13.67 17.14 8.71
C PHE A 192 -12.80 17.49 7.50
N TRP A 193 -12.72 16.59 6.51
CA TRP A 193 -11.91 16.75 5.31
C TRP A 193 -12.54 17.70 4.29
N ALA A 194 -13.86 17.85 4.33
CA ALA A 194 -14.61 18.74 3.43
C ALA A 194 -14.29 20.23 3.60
N LYS A 195 -13.71 20.63 4.72
CA LYS A 195 -13.47 22.04 5.11
C LYS A 195 -12.48 22.78 4.23
N SER A 196 -11.57 22.09 3.55
CA SER A 196 -10.64 22.75 2.61
C SER A 196 -10.23 21.80 1.49
N ARG A 197 -9.87 22.39 0.32
CA ARG A 197 -9.34 21.62 -0.81
C ARG A 197 -8.06 20.88 -0.42
N THR A 198 -7.15 21.54 0.26
CA THR A 198 -5.87 20.97 0.71
C THR A 198 -6.07 19.81 1.68
N LEU A 199 -7.02 19.94 2.62
CA LEU A 199 -7.34 18.83 3.53
C LEU A 199 -7.94 17.64 2.79
N LYS A 200 -8.79 17.85 1.78
CA LYS A 200 -9.33 16.77 0.92
C LYS A 200 -8.22 16.03 0.17
N GLU A 201 -7.22 16.74 -0.31
CA GLU A 201 -6.08 16.13 -1.01
C GLU A 201 -5.22 15.30 -0.05
N ILE A 202 -4.97 15.80 1.16
CA ILE A 202 -4.25 15.05 2.21
C ILE A 202 -5.08 13.84 2.69
N ALA A 203 -6.41 13.96 2.72
CA ALA A 203 -7.30 12.88 3.09
C ALA A 203 -7.11 11.62 2.23
N ASN A 204 -6.74 11.77 0.96
CA ASN A 204 -6.47 10.65 0.07
C ASN A 204 -5.33 9.76 0.57
N HIS A 205 -4.39 10.31 1.32
CA HIS A 205 -3.34 9.54 1.99
C HIS A 205 -3.86 8.71 3.17
N HIS A 206 -4.99 9.09 3.74
CA HIS A 206 -5.63 8.45 4.89
C HIS A 206 -6.90 7.67 4.53
N VAL A 207 -7.29 7.63 3.27
CA VAL A 207 -8.51 6.92 2.81
C VAL A 207 -8.52 5.45 3.23
N LEU A 208 -7.35 4.85 3.37
CA LEU A 208 -7.15 3.47 3.80
C LEU A 208 -7.61 3.19 5.23
N PHE A 209 -7.92 4.23 6.01
CA PHE A 209 -8.45 4.09 7.36
C PHE A 209 -9.98 3.99 7.40
N SER A 210 -10.65 3.89 6.26
CA SER A 210 -12.05 3.48 6.24
C SER A 210 -12.21 2.14 6.95
N LEU A 211 -12.97 2.14 8.05
CA LEU A 211 -13.17 0.99 8.90
C LEU A 211 -13.70 -0.22 8.13
N ALA A 212 -14.68 0.01 7.26
CA ALA A 212 -15.29 -1.06 6.45
C ALA A 212 -14.28 -1.67 5.47
N TYR A 213 -13.53 -0.84 4.76
CA TYR A 213 -12.53 -1.28 3.79
C TYR A 213 -11.41 -2.08 4.46
N MET A 214 -10.83 -1.53 5.53
CA MET A 214 -9.76 -2.19 6.27
C MET A 214 -10.21 -3.51 6.85
N THR A 215 -11.40 -3.58 7.44
CA THR A 215 -11.95 -4.82 8.00
C THR A 215 -12.07 -5.91 6.93
N ARG A 216 -12.59 -5.57 5.76
CA ARG A 216 -12.72 -6.51 4.64
C ARG A 216 -11.37 -6.99 4.12
N LEU A 217 -10.45 -6.04 3.86
CA LEU A 217 -9.11 -6.32 3.39
C LEU A 217 -8.37 -7.29 4.32
N LEU A 218 -8.37 -7.00 5.62
CA LEU A 218 -7.66 -7.78 6.62
C LEU A 218 -8.28 -9.15 6.88
N LYS A 219 -9.58 -9.32 6.62
CA LYS A 219 -10.27 -10.62 6.61
C LYS A 219 -9.96 -11.46 5.38
N GLY A 220 -9.15 -10.95 4.46
CA GLY A 220 -8.76 -11.66 3.23
C GLY A 220 -9.78 -11.52 2.10
N GLU A 221 -10.79 -10.68 2.27
CA GLU A 221 -11.63 -10.28 1.16
C GLU A 221 -10.78 -9.41 0.23
N ARG A 222 -10.72 -9.77 -1.05
CA ARG A 222 -10.01 -8.99 -2.07
C ARG A 222 -10.95 -7.95 -2.68
N PRO A 223 -11.05 -6.74 -2.11
CA PRO A 223 -11.95 -5.72 -2.68
C PRO A 223 -11.56 -5.34 -4.11
N SER A 224 -10.29 -5.53 -4.46
CA SER A 224 -9.71 -5.12 -5.73
C SER A 224 -10.07 -5.97 -6.92
N ASP A 225 -10.37 -7.26 -6.74
CA ASP A 225 -10.61 -8.15 -7.89
C ASP A 225 -11.91 -7.82 -8.64
N ALA A 226 -12.89 -7.23 -7.94
CA ALA A 226 -14.18 -6.84 -8.50
C ALA A 226 -14.20 -5.40 -9.04
N VAL A 227 -13.35 -4.51 -8.52
CA VAL A 227 -13.44 -3.05 -8.76
C VAL A 227 -12.42 -2.56 -9.78
N MET A 228 -11.36 -3.32 -10.05
CA MET A 228 -10.37 -2.96 -11.08
C MET A 228 -10.91 -3.00 -12.52
N VAL A 229 -12.12 -3.44 -12.70
CA VAL A 229 -12.75 -3.49 -14.01
C VAL A 229 -13.81 -2.41 -14.08
N MET A 230 -13.50 -1.32 -14.79
CA MET A 230 -14.49 -0.47 -15.42
C MET A 230 -15.09 0.70 -14.62
N GLN A 231 -14.31 1.44 -13.88
CA GLN A 231 -14.76 2.78 -13.52
C GLN A 231 -14.04 3.85 -14.34
N ASP A 232 -14.81 4.81 -14.85
CA ASP A 232 -14.27 6.01 -15.48
C ASP A 232 -13.41 6.74 -14.45
N PHE A 233 -12.16 7.02 -14.81
CA PHE A 233 -11.31 7.84 -13.95
C PHE A 233 -11.99 9.18 -13.70
N PRO A 234 -11.98 9.70 -12.46
CA PRO A 234 -12.24 11.10 -12.29
C PRO A 234 -11.22 11.85 -13.16
N THR A 235 -11.74 12.61 -14.06
CA THR A 235 -11.02 13.35 -15.08
C THR A 235 -9.93 14.24 -14.49
N ILE A 236 -8.72 13.74 -14.36
CA ILE A 236 -7.60 14.58 -14.78
C ILE A 236 -7.91 14.84 -16.25
N PRO A 237 -7.96 16.10 -16.70
CA PRO A 237 -8.41 16.36 -18.05
C PRO A 237 -7.67 15.43 -18.98
N HIS A 238 -8.40 14.52 -19.62
CA HIS A 238 -7.91 13.71 -20.70
C HIS A 238 -7.70 14.66 -21.86
N THR A 239 -6.69 15.51 -21.71
CA THR A 239 -6.27 16.34 -22.80
C THR A 239 -5.73 15.41 -23.85
N VAL A 240 -6.13 15.64 -25.07
CA VAL A 240 -5.67 14.99 -26.29
C VAL A 240 -4.13 14.98 -26.40
N VAL A 241 -3.45 15.75 -25.58
CA VAL A 241 -2.00 15.82 -25.33
C VAL A 241 -1.43 14.54 -24.73
N ASP A 242 -2.23 13.61 -24.26
CA ASP A 242 -1.79 12.39 -23.60
C ASP A 242 -1.21 11.32 -24.51
N ALA A 243 -1.63 11.26 -25.76
CA ALA A 243 -1.24 10.17 -26.65
C ALA A 243 0.22 10.33 -27.12
N GLY A 244 1.11 9.55 -26.59
CA GLY A 244 2.48 9.41 -27.06
C GLY A 244 3.50 10.37 -26.46
N ILE A 245 3.11 11.50 -25.83
CA ILE A 245 4.05 12.41 -25.17
C ILE A 245 4.47 11.85 -23.82
N TRP A 246 3.50 11.47 -23.00
CA TRP A 246 3.72 11.01 -21.62
C TRP A 246 3.56 9.51 -21.43
N TRP A 247 2.94 8.81 -22.38
CA TRP A 247 2.59 7.40 -22.28
C TRP A 247 3.14 6.59 -23.43
N ASP A 248 3.79 5.47 -23.11
CA ASP A 248 4.22 4.44 -24.04
C ASP A 248 3.21 3.29 -24.04
N VAL A 249 2.74 2.88 -25.21
CA VAL A 249 1.94 1.66 -25.33
C VAL A 249 2.85 0.44 -25.12
N VAL A 250 2.55 -0.34 -24.09
CA VAL A 250 3.32 -1.54 -23.74
C VAL A 250 2.69 -2.79 -24.34
N GLU A 251 1.37 -2.87 -24.32
CA GLU A 251 0.59 -3.95 -24.93
C GLU A 251 -0.70 -3.39 -25.55
N GLU A 252 -1.19 -4.04 -26.61
CA GLU A 252 -2.47 -3.71 -27.23
C GLU A 252 -3.26 -4.99 -27.60
N ALA A 253 -4.59 -4.97 -27.42
CA ALA A 253 -5.49 -6.04 -27.81
C ALA A 253 -6.86 -5.48 -28.19
N GLN A 254 -7.28 -5.61 -29.45
CA GLN A 254 -8.57 -5.16 -29.96
C GLN A 254 -8.91 -3.70 -29.57
N GLY A 255 -7.93 -2.80 -29.69
CA GLY A 255 -8.08 -1.39 -29.35
C GLY A 255 -7.96 -1.04 -27.86
N TRP A 256 -7.89 -2.05 -26.97
CA TRP A 256 -7.50 -1.86 -25.58
C TRP A 256 -5.99 -1.71 -25.48
N LYS A 257 -5.51 -0.79 -24.66
CA LYS A 257 -4.08 -0.51 -24.49
C LYS A 257 -3.70 -0.60 -23.04
N LEU A 258 -2.58 -1.26 -22.79
CA LEU A 258 -1.81 -1.14 -21.56
C LEU A 258 -0.71 -0.11 -21.83
N GLU A 259 -0.73 1.00 -21.12
CA GLU A 259 0.22 2.10 -21.30
C GLU A 259 1.04 2.32 -20.04
N ARG A 260 2.32 2.72 -20.22
CA ARG A 260 3.26 3.09 -19.16
C ARG A 260 3.58 4.57 -19.24
N HIS A 261 3.49 5.27 -18.12
CA HIS A 261 3.87 6.68 -18.02
C HIS A 261 5.39 6.83 -17.98
N LYS A 262 5.94 7.67 -18.87
CA LYS A 262 7.39 7.84 -19.08
C LYS A 262 8.15 8.36 -17.87
N LEU A 263 7.54 9.23 -17.05
CA LEU A 263 8.19 9.84 -15.90
C LEU A 263 7.97 9.06 -14.60
N THR A 264 6.78 8.51 -14.43
CA THR A 264 6.38 7.93 -13.13
C THR A 264 6.39 6.40 -13.11
N ASN A 265 6.60 5.78 -14.29
CA ASN A 265 6.56 4.32 -14.48
C ASN A 265 5.27 3.63 -14.00
N HIS A 266 4.19 4.37 -13.74
CA HIS A 266 2.91 3.72 -13.49
C HIS A 266 2.22 3.32 -14.79
N PHE A 267 1.32 2.37 -14.69
CA PHE A 267 0.62 1.77 -15.81
C PHE A 267 -0.85 2.16 -15.78
N ARG A 268 -1.47 2.23 -16.97
CA ARG A 268 -2.92 2.37 -17.10
C ARG A 268 -3.45 1.45 -18.19
N ILE A 269 -4.73 1.08 -18.08
CA ILE A 269 -5.47 0.41 -19.13
C ILE A 269 -6.42 1.42 -19.76
N VAL A 270 -6.35 1.56 -21.08
CA VAL A 270 -7.19 2.46 -21.87
C VAL A 270 -8.10 1.64 -22.76
N SER A 271 -9.40 1.95 -22.75
CA SER A 271 -10.40 1.29 -23.60
C SER A 271 -10.31 1.76 -25.06
N PRO A 272 -10.94 1.05 -26.03
CA PRO A 272 -11.05 1.50 -27.41
C PRO A 272 -11.70 2.89 -27.55
N ALA A 273 -12.57 3.26 -26.62
CA ALA A 273 -13.20 4.59 -26.56
C ALA A 273 -12.24 5.67 -25.98
N ARG A 274 -10.95 5.37 -25.82
CA ARG A 274 -9.93 6.25 -25.23
C ARG A 274 -10.22 6.69 -23.80
N LYS A 275 -10.97 5.90 -23.05
CA LYS A 275 -11.18 6.11 -21.62
C LYS A 275 -10.19 5.28 -20.82
N GLY A 276 -9.53 5.88 -19.86
CA GLY A 276 -8.77 5.15 -18.83
C GLY A 276 -9.74 4.35 -17.96
N VAL A 277 -9.52 3.07 -17.81
CA VAL A 277 -10.43 2.17 -17.06
C VAL A 277 -9.77 1.52 -15.85
N ALA A 278 -8.45 1.54 -15.80
CA ALA A 278 -7.67 1.08 -14.65
C ALA A 278 -6.28 1.71 -14.70
N TRP A 279 -5.64 1.88 -13.54
CA TRP A 279 -4.26 2.31 -13.43
C TRP A 279 -3.63 1.82 -12.13
N GLY A 280 -2.30 1.74 -12.08
CA GLY A 280 -1.58 1.22 -10.93
C GLY A 280 -0.16 0.79 -11.27
N GLY A 281 0.41 -0.04 -10.43
CA GLY A 281 1.72 -0.65 -10.66
C GLY A 281 1.71 -1.68 -11.80
N GLU A 282 2.89 -1.97 -12.34
CA GLU A 282 3.05 -2.86 -13.51
C GLU A 282 2.39 -4.22 -13.32
N ALA A 283 2.69 -4.91 -12.21
CA ALA A 283 2.18 -6.26 -11.96
C ALA A 283 0.65 -6.31 -11.90
N ALA A 284 0.03 -5.35 -11.20
CA ALA A 284 -1.42 -5.24 -11.09
C ALA A 284 -2.06 -4.96 -12.45
N MET A 285 -1.49 -4.03 -13.22
CA MET A 285 -2.05 -3.65 -14.52
C MET A 285 -1.84 -4.72 -15.59
N ARG A 286 -0.73 -5.44 -15.59
CA ARG A 286 -0.53 -6.61 -16.47
C ARG A 286 -1.52 -7.72 -16.15
N THR A 287 -1.78 -7.97 -14.87
CA THR A 287 -2.80 -8.94 -14.43
C THR A 287 -4.20 -8.53 -14.89
N ALA A 288 -4.57 -7.27 -14.70
CA ALA A 288 -5.86 -6.71 -15.13
C ALA A 288 -6.01 -6.76 -16.65
N PHE A 289 -4.98 -6.37 -17.40
CA PHE A 289 -4.98 -6.42 -18.86
C PHE A 289 -5.07 -7.86 -19.40
N GLY A 290 -4.45 -8.82 -18.70
CA GLY A 290 -4.63 -10.23 -18.97
C GLY A 290 -6.08 -10.72 -18.81
N LYS A 291 -6.83 -10.18 -17.83
CA LYS A 291 -8.27 -10.45 -17.69
C LYS A 291 -9.06 -9.86 -18.87
N VAL A 292 -8.78 -8.62 -19.27
CA VAL A 292 -9.39 -8.00 -20.46
C VAL A 292 -9.16 -8.85 -21.70
N ARG A 293 -7.91 -9.26 -21.96
CA ARG A 293 -7.57 -10.13 -23.11
C ARG A 293 -8.32 -11.46 -23.13
N ARG A 294 -8.55 -12.06 -21.97
CA ARG A 294 -9.35 -13.31 -21.87
C ARG A 294 -10.82 -13.07 -22.18
N GLN A 295 -11.37 -11.94 -21.79
CA GLN A 295 -12.78 -11.58 -22.11
C GLN A 295 -12.98 -11.31 -23.60
N LEU A 296 -11.99 -10.69 -24.25
CA LEU A 296 -12.03 -10.40 -25.69
C LEU A 296 -11.91 -11.65 -26.60
N ARG A 297 -11.49 -12.79 -26.04
CA ARG A 297 -11.37 -14.07 -26.77
C ARG A 297 -12.62 -14.94 -26.70
N LYS A 298 -13.60 -14.55 -25.90
CA LYS A 298 -14.91 -15.20 -25.80
C LYS A 298 -15.92 -14.55 -26.74
#